data_4cd897321c0ecc7d1940f5ff2c14dfca
#
_entry.id   4cd897321c0ecc7d1940f5ff2c14dfca
#
_cell.length_a   1.000
_cell.length_b   1.000
_cell.length_c   1.000
_cell.angle_alpha   90.00
_cell.angle_beta   90.00
_cell.angle_gamma   90.00
#
_symmetry.space_group_name_H-M   'P 1'
#
loop_
_entity.id
_entity.type
_entity.pdbx_description
1 polymer ?
#
loop_
_entity_poly.entity_id
_entity_poly.type
_entity_poly.pdbx_seq_one_letter_code
_entity_poly.pdbx_strand_id
1 'polypeptide(L)'
;MAGKTVSSPDAPHRFSQHLGTPGQPDAESLLTIMSIVHTEPLATAFADLQDGTATKANSLKLAHLFEEIGALVIHQLINRDLLFDAYAIDSYWKVLGPQVLATRKKTRNPKYGENFEMLAEMAADYRDQRPAKGAAA
;
A
#
# COMPACT_ATOMS: atom_id res chain seq x y z
N MET A 1 -13.41 -28.14 1.53
CA MET A 1 -13.08 -27.90 1.67
C MET A 1 -12.35 -27.33 2.46
N ALA A 2 -11.85 -27.59 2.79
CA ALA A 2 -10.92 -27.12 3.63
C ALA A 2 -10.63 -25.71 3.49
N GLY A 3 -10.70 -25.27 2.41
CA GLY A 3 -10.31 -23.94 2.20
C GLY A 3 -10.87 -23.04 3.20
N LYS A 4 -12.01 -23.34 3.66
CA LYS A 4 -12.60 -22.51 4.47
C LYS A 4 -11.95 -22.37 5.73
N THR A 5 -11.53 -23.38 6.16
CA THR A 5 -11.03 -23.31 7.42
C THR A 5 -10.03 -22.30 7.54
N VAL A 6 -9.36 -22.23 6.59
CA VAL A 6 -8.28 -21.42 6.65
C VAL A 6 -8.65 -20.15 7.00
N SER A 7 -9.71 -19.96 6.83
CA SER A 7 -10.09 -18.75 6.92
C SER A 7 -9.74 -18.04 8.11
N SER A 8 -10.29 -18.36 9.11
CA SER A 8 -10.24 -17.46 10.15
C SER A 8 -8.95 -17.16 10.73
N PRO A 9 -8.35 -18.06 11.30
CA PRO A 9 -7.15 -17.77 12.00
C PRO A 9 -6.10 -17.38 11.02
N ASP A 10 -6.43 -17.53 9.80
CA ASP A 10 -5.46 -17.27 8.83
C ASP A 10 -5.55 -15.91 8.29
N ALA A 11 -6.00 -15.00 9.06
CA ALA A 11 -6.06 -13.64 8.66
C ALA A 11 -4.81 -13.14 7.94
N PRO A 12 -3.64 -13.47 8.41
CA PRO A 12 -2.44 -12.93 7.77
C PRO A 12 -2.30 -13.44 6.36
N HIS A 13 -2.78 -14.63 6.14
CA HIS A 13 -2.64 -15.22 4.84
C HIS A 13 -3.84 -14.96 3.95
N ARG A 14 -4.83 -14.33 4.52
CA ARG A 14 -6.06 -14.05 3.80
C ARG A 14 -5.82 -13.34 2.49
N PHE A 15 -4.88 -12.42 2.49
CA PHE A 15 -4.59 -11.65 1.29
C PHE A 15 -3.61 -12.32 0.35
N SER A 16 -2.62 -12.99 0.89
CA SER A 16 -1.62 -13.61 0.04
C SER A 16 -2.09 -14.94 -0.54
N GLN A 17 -3.09 -15.56 0.05
CA GLN A 17 -3.59 -16.82 -0.47
C GLN A 17 -4.07 -16.73 -1.92
N HIS A 18 -4.57 -15.60 -2.30
CA HIS A 18 -5.05 -15.43 -3.66
C HIS A 18 -3.91 -15.45 -4.67
N LEU A 19 -2.75 -15.00 -4.25
CA LEU A 19 -1.62 -14.87 -5.14
C LEU A 19 -0.56 -15.94 -4.89
N GLY A 20 -0.66 -16.62 -3.73
CA GLY A 20 0.30 -17.64 -3.38
C GLY A 20 1.68 -17.07 -3.09
N THR A 21 2.69 -17.88 -3.30
CA THR A 21 4.08 -17.49 -3.08
C THR A 21 4.50 -16.52 -4.17
N PRO A 22 5.19 -15.42 -3.81
CA PRO A 22 5.69 -14.50 -4.81
C PRO A 22 6.64 -15.18 -5.78
N GLY A 23 6.53 -14.82 -7.03
CA GLY A 23 7.40 -15.36 -8.07
C GLY A 23 8.16 -14.26 -8.78
N GLN A 24 8.84 -14.63 -9.84
CA GLN A 24 9.65 -13.70 -10.63
C GLN A 24 8.85 -12.51 -11.16
N PRO A 25 7.63 -12.69 -11.70
CA PRO A 25 6.86 -11.54 -12.18
C PRO A 25 6.55 -10.54 -11.07
N ASP A 26 6.34 -11.02 -9.83
CA ASP A 26 6.08 -10.14 -8.70
C ASP A 26 7.31 -9.30 -8.37
N ALA A 27 8.49 -9.92 -8.42
CA ALA A 27 9.73 -9.21 -8.17
C ALA A 27 9.97 -8.14 -9.24
N GLU A 28 9.68 -8.47 -10.49
CA GLU A 28 9.82 -7.50 -11.57
C GLU A 28 8.87 -6.32 -11.41
N SER A 29 7.63 -6.60 -11.01
CA SER A 29 6.65 -5.54 -10.77
C SER A 29 7.10 -4.64 -9.62
N LEU A 30 7.61 -5.24 -8.56
CA LEU A 30 8.09 -4.45 -7.42
C LEU A 30 9.29 -3.59 -7.82
N LEU A 31 10.23 -4.14 -8.59
CA LEU A 31 11.38 -3.36 -9.05
C LEU A 31 10.95 -2.18 -9.92
N THR A 32 9.90 -2.35 -10.71
CA THR A 32 9.34 -1.26 -11.51
C THR A 32 8.79 -0.16 -10.60
N ILE A 33 8.03 -0.55 -9.58
CA ILE A 33 7.49 0.41 -8.62
C ILE A 33 8.63 1.16 -7.93
N MET A 34 9.66 0.45 -7.50
CA MET A 34 10.82 1.05 -6.85
C MET A 34 11.51 2.04 -7.77
N SER A 35 11.63 1.71 -9.05
CA SER A 35 12.20 2.61 -10.02
C SER A 35 11.38 3.90 -10.14
N ILE A 36 10.07 3.79 -10.16
CA ILE A 36 9.20 4.96 -10.25
C ILE A 36 9.34 5.84 -9.02
N VAL A 37 9.35 5.24 -7.84
CA VAL A 37 9.45 5.96 -6.57
C VAL A 37 10.80 6.67 -6.44
N HIS A 38 11.84 6.14 -7.06
CA HIS A 38 13.17 6.73 -7.00
C HIS A 38 13.50 7.61 -8.21
N THR A 39 12.52 7.92 -9.03
CA THR A 39 12.70 8.80 -10.18
C THR A 39 11.90 10.08 -9.97
N GLU A 40 12.48 11.24 -10.34
CA GLU A 40 11.78 12.51 -10.20
C GLU A 40 10.56 12.55 -11.12
N PRO A 41 9.47 13.17 -10.69
CA PRO A 41 9.35 14.00 -9.47
C PRO A 41 9.01 13.22 -8.20
N LEU A 42 8.77 11.92 -8.29
CA LEU A 42 8.32 11.15 -7.14
C LEU A 42 9.42 10.92 -6.13
N ALA A 43 10.69 10.90 -6.56
CA ALA A 43 11.80 10.70 -5.63
C ALA A 43 11.83 11.76 -4.54
N THR A 44 11.72 13.04 -4.93
CA THR A 44 11.68 14.12 -3.96
C THR A 44 10.43 14.05 -3.10
N ALA A 45 9.29 13.77 -3.72
CA ALA A 45 8.03 13.68 -2.98
C ALA A 45 8.09 12.58 -1.91
N PHE A 46 8.66 11.44 -2.25
CA PHE A 46 8.75 10.32 -1.33
C PHE A 46 9.75 10.62 -0.21
N ALA A 47 10.89 11.22 -0.53
CA ALA A 47 11.86 11.62 0.49
C ALA A 47 11.23 12.62 1.46
N ASP A 48 10.49 13.59 0.95
CA ASP A 48 9.82 14.58 1.80
C ASP A 48 8.77 13.93 2.69
N LEU A 49 8.07 12.93 2.20
CA LEU A 49 7.13 12.19 3.02
C LEU A 49 7.85 11.53 4.18
N GLN A 50 8.97 10.89 3.92
CA GLN A 50 9.74 10.21 4.96
C GLN A 50 10.34 11.18 5.96
N ASP A 51 10.71 12.37 5.52
CA ASP A 51 11.30 13.40 6.38
C ASP A 51 10.24 14.23 7.10
N GLY A 52 8.98 14.04 6.80
CA GLY A 52 7.91 14.82 7.42
C GLY A 52 7.78 16.23 6.86
N THR A 53 8.31 16.48 5.67
CA THR A 53 8.31 17.81 5.05
C THR A 53 7.49 17.86 3.77
N ALA A 54 6.61 16.90 3.55
CA ALA A 54 5.85 16.81 2.30
C ALA A 54 4.92 18.00 2.13
N THR A 55 4.96 18.58 0.94
CA THR A 55 4.02 19.65 0.59
C THR A 55 2.70 19.03 0.18
N LYS A 56 1.65 19.84 0.12
CA LYS A 56 0.34 19.36 -0.32
C LYS A 56 0.42 18.79 -1.74
N ALA A 57 1.13 19.48 -2.64
CA ALA A 57 1.24 19.04 -4.01
C ALA A 57 1.96 17.68 -4.10
N ASN A 58 3.05 17.51 -3.36
CA ASN A 58 3.79 16.25 -3.37
C ASN A 58 2.98 15.13 -2.69
N SER A 59 2.24 15.47 -1.65
CA SER A 59 1.37 14.50 -0.99
C SER A 59 0.34 13.95 -1.95
N LEU A 60 -0.25 14.81 -2.77
CA LEU A 60 -1.26 14.36 -3.73
C LEU A 60 -0.65 13.51 -4.85
N LYS A 61 0.59 13.82 -5.26
CA LYS A 61 1.28 12.98 -6.25
C LYS A 61 1.49 11.57 -5.73
N LEU A 62 1.92 11.46 -4.47
CA LEU A 62 2.14 10.15 -3.86
C LEU A 62 0.82 9.42 -3.64
N ALA A 63 -0.21 10.12 -3.21
CA ALA A 63 -1.52 9.51 -3.03
C ALA A 63 -2.02 8.93 -4.35
N HIS A 64 -1.80 9.64 -5.44
CA HIS A 64 -2.20 9.18 -6.76
C HIS A 64 -1.42 7.92 -7.17
N LEU A 65 -0.13 7.89 -6.89
CA LEU A 65 0.70 6.72 -7.16
C LEU A 65 0.17 5.51 -6.38
N PHE A 66 -0.11 5.68 -5.09
CA PHE A 66 -0.59 4.57 -4.28
C PHE A 66 -2.01 4.15 -4.67
N GLU A 67 -2.79 5.06 -5.21
CA GLU A 67 -4.10 4.73 -5.76
C GLU A 67 -3.93 3.76 -6.94
N GLU A 68 -2.99 4.05 -7.80
CA GLU A 68 -2.73 3.21 -8.98
C GLU A 68 -2.16 1.85 -8.56
N ILE A 69 -1.24 1.85 -7.62
CA ILE A 69 -0.69 0.60 -7.09
C ILE A 69 -1.80 -0.23 -6.43
N GLY A 70 -2.71 0.44 -5.73
CA GLY A 70 -3.85 -0.23 -5.12
C GLY A 70 -4.71 -0.94 -6.14
N ALA A 71 -4.90 -0.34 -7.31
CA ALA A 71 -5.65 -0.98 -8.37
C ALA A 71 -4.97 -2.28 -8.82
N LEU A 72 -3.64 -2.27 -8.93
CA LEU A 72 -2.91 -3.47 -9.31
C LEU A 72 -3.06 -4.57 -8.27
N VAL A 73 -3.04 -4.21 -7.00
CA VAL A 73 -3.18 -5.18 -5.92
C VAL A 73 -4.59 -5.76 -5.90
N ILE A 74 -5.60 -4.92 -6.06
CA ILE A 74 -6.99 -5.38 -6.03
C ILE A 74 -7.28 -6.34 -7.17
N HIS A 75 -6.66 -6.12 -8.32
CA HIS A 75 -6.81 -7.01 -9.45
C HIS A 75 -5.82 -8.17 -9.43
N GLN A 76 -5.09 -8.32 -8.33
CA GLN A 76 -4.19 -9.44 -8.12
C GLN A 76 -3.05 -9.51 -9.15
N LEU A 77 -2.59 -8.35 -9.58
CA LEU A 77 -1.50 -8.27 -10.54
C LEU A 77 -0.14 -8.14 -9.87
N ILE A 78 -0.11 -8.00 -8.55
CA ILE A 78 1.13 -8.01 -7.80
C ILE A 78 0.85 -8.65 -6.44
N ASN A 79 1.84 -9.37 -5.92
CA ASN A 79 1.72 -10.00 -4.61
C ASN A 79 1.74 -8.95 -3.51
N ARG A 80 0.68 -8.92 -2.69
CA ARG A 80 0.53 -7.89 -1.67
C ARG A 80 1.55 -7.99 -0.57
N ASP A 81 1.85 -9.19 -0.14
CA ASP A 81 2.79 -9.39 0.95
C ASP A 81 4.18 -8.86 0.58
N LEU A 82 4.58 -9.11 -0.66
CA LEU A 82 5.85 -8.61 -1.14
C LEU A 82 5.87 -7.08 -1.15
N LEU A 83 4.78 -6.47 -1.58
CA LEU A 83 4.66 -5.02 -1.61
C LEU A 83 4.72 -4.45 -0.18
N PHE A 84 4.01 -5.07 0.76
CA PHE A 84 3.95 -4.56 2.13
C PHE A 84 5.26 -4.77 2.89
N ASP A 85 6.07 -5.76 2.48
CA ASP A 85 7.41 -5.90 3.04
C ASP A 85 8.31 -4.76 2.59
N ALA A 86 8.08 -4.22 1.41
CA ALA A 86 8.91 -3.16 0.86
C ALA A 86 8.45 -1.76 1.25
N TYR A 87 7.14 -1.58 1.44
CA TYR A 87 6.58 -0.26 1.70
C TYR A 87 5.58 -0.27 2.84
N ALA A 88 5.76 0.65 3.78
CA ALA A 88 4.89 0.79 4.93
C ALA A 88 3.67 1.64 4.58
N ILE A 89 2.82 1.11 3.71
CA ILE A 89 1.71 1.87 3.12
C ILE A 89 0.70 2.33 4.16
N ASP A 90 0.49 1.55 5.21
CA ASP A 90 -0.36 1.95 6.32
C ASP A 90 0.16 3.23 6.99
N SER A 91 1.49 3.34 7.13
CA SER A 91 2.10 4.54 7.70
C SER A 91 1.96 5.73 6.75
N TYR A 92 2.08 5.50 5.46
CA TYR A 92 1.93 6.59 4.48
C TYR A 92 0.50 7.12 4.48
N TRP A 93 -0.48 6.24 4.65
CA TRP A 93 -1.87 6.66 4.74
C TRP A 93 -2.12 7.56 5.94
N LYS A 94 -1.45 7.31 7.06
CA LYS A 94 -1.62 8.17 8.23
C LYS A 94 -1.23 9.61 7.93
N VAL A 95 -0.24 9.80 7.08
CA VAL A 95 0.22 11.14 6.71
C VAL A 95 -0.59 11.72 5.56
N LEU A 96 -0.82 10.93 4.53
CA LEU A 96 -1.45 11.41 3.29
C LEU A 96 -2.98 11.33 3.32
N GLY A 97 -3.52 10.44 4.13
CA GLY A 97 -4.95 10.18 4.17
C GLY A 97 -5.82 11.41 4.42
N PRO A 98 -5.46 12.28 5.38
CA PRO A 98 -6.29 13.46 5.62
C PRO A 98 -6.49 14.33 4.38
N GLN A 99 -5.46 14.48 3.54
CA GLN A 99 -5.60 15.24 2.30
C GLN A 99 -6.43 14.50 1.27
N VAL A 100 -6.31 13.18 1.22
CA VAL A 100 -7.13 12.36 0.32
C VAL A 100 -8.59 12.52 0.70
N LEU A 101 -8.91 12.41 1.98
CA LEU A 101 -10.29 12.52 2.44
C LEU A 101 -10.84 13.92 2.21
N ALA A 102 -10.02 14.95 2.42
CA ALA A 102 -10.43 16.33 2.16
C ALA A 102 -10.72 16.55 0.68
N THR A 103 -9.88 15.98 -0.19
CA THR A 103 -10.08 16.10 -1.64
C THR A 103 -11.33 15.33 -2.07
N ARG A 104 -11.55 14.15 -1.48
CA ARG A 104 -12.75 13.35 -1.75
C ARG A 104 -14.01 14.17 -1.47
N LYS A 105 -14.00 14.87 -0.33
CA LYS A 105 -15.13 15.68 0.07
C LYS A 105 -15.28 16.91 -0.82
N LYS A 106 -14.18 17.59 -1.10
CA LYS A 106 -14.19 18.80 -1.90
C LYS A 106 -14.69 18.55 -3.32
N THR A 107 -14.28 17.45 -3.91
CA THR A 107 -14.66 17.12 -5.26
C THR A 107 -15.98 16.36 -5.34
N ARG A 108 -16.53 15.98 -4.20
CA ARG A 108 -17.74 15.17 -4.10
C ARG A 108 -17.61 13.85 -4.86
N ASN A 109 -16.39 13.32 -4.87
CA ASN A 109 -16.12 12.04 -5.50
C ASN A 109 -15.84 11.01 -4.43
N PRO A 110 -16.83 10.18 -4.04
CA PRO A 110 -16.63 9.22 -2.96
C PRO A 110 -15.61 8.15 -3.28
N LYS A 111 -15.27 7.99 -4.55
CA LYS A 111 -14.28 6.99 -4.94
C LYS A 111 -12.86 7.52 -4.97
N TYR A 112 -12.67 8.82 -4.74
CA TYR A 112 -11.34 9.39 -4.80
C TYR A 112 -10.45 8.77 -3.71
N GLY A 113 -9.36 8.16 -4.12
CA GLY A 113 -8.41 7.56 -3.19
C GLY A 113 -8.88 6.28 -2.53
N GLU A 114 -9.96 5.65 -3.01
CA GLU A 114 -10.50 4.47 -2.32
C GLU A 114 -9.56 3.28 -2.42
N ASN A 115 -8.83 3.14 -3.52
CA ASN A 115 -7.89 2.03 -3.65
C ASN A 115 -6.69 2.21 -2.73
N PHE A 116 -6.22 3.43 -2.57
CA PHE A 116 -5.14 3.73 -1.62
C PHE A 116 -5.61 3.44 -0.19
N GLU A 117 -6.81 3.86 0.16
CA GLU A 117 -7.36 3.60 1.49
C GLU A 117 -7.47 2.10 1.74
N MET A 118 -8.00 1.36 0.79
CA MET A 118 -8.13 -0.08 0.90
C MET A 118 -6.76 -0.75 1.02
N LEU A 119 -5.79 -0.29 0.23
CA LEU A 119 -4.43 -0.79 0.28
C LEU A 119 -3.81 -0.57 1.66
N ALA A 120 -4.08 0.59 2.26
CA ALA A 120 -3.58 0.89 3.59
C ALA A 120 -4.21 -0.02 4.65
N GLU A 121 -5.47 -0.34 4.51
CA GLU A 121 -6.15 -1.28 5.42
C GLU A 121 -5.53 -2.67 5.32
N MET A 122 -5.26 -3.13 4.11
CA MET A 122 -4.60 -4.41 3.89
C MET A 122 -3.19 -4.40 4.49
N ALA A 123 -2.47 -3.31 4.32
CA ALA A 123 -1.12 -3.17 4.86
C ALA A 123 -1.13 -3.18 6.39
N ALA A 124 -2.12 -2.56 7.00
CA ALA A 124 -2.26 -2.58 8.45
C ALA A 124 -2.52 -4.01 8.97
N ASP A 125 -3.40 -4.75 8.29
CA ASP A 125 -3.67 -6.13 8.64
C ASP A 125 -2.40 -6.98 8.52
N TYR A 126 -1.66 -6.78 7.45
CA TYR A 126 -0.42 -7.51 7.23
C TYR A 126 0.57 -7.22 8.36
N ARG A 127 0.66 -5.96 8.76
CA ARG A 127 1.58 -5.56 9.82
C ARG A 127 1.16 -6.11 11.18
N ASP A 128 -0.12 -6.16 11.47
CA ASP A 128 -0.61 -6.75 12.71
C ASP A 128 -0.23 -8.22 12.82
N GLN A 129 -0.20 -8.91 11.69
CA GLN A 129 0.14 -10.32 11.67
C GLN A 129 1.65 -10.55 11.64
N ARG A 130 2.39 -9.57 11.19
CA ARG A 130 3.84 -9.65 11.07
C ARG A 130 4.46 -8.35 11.59
N PRO A 131 4.41 -8.14 12.90
CA PRO A 131 4.94 -6.89 13.47
C PRO A 131 6.45 -6.79 13.28
N ALA A 132 6.94 -5.57 13.38
CA ALA A 132 8.36 -5.32 13.25
C ALA A 132 9.09 -6.08 14.37
N LYS A 133 10.29 -6.54 14.05
CA LYS A 133 11.04 -7.33 14.98
C LYS A 133 11.18 -6.70 16.35
N GLY A 134 11.49 -5.45 16.42
CA GLY A 134 11.67 -4.79 17.71
C GLY A 134 10.39 -4.60 18.50
N ALA A 135 9.27 -4.60 17.83
CA ALA A 135 8.00 -4.36 18.50
C ALA A 135 7.52 -5.57 19.28
N ALA A 136 8.05 -6.72 18.98
CA ALA A 136 7.60 -7.92 19.64
C ALA A 136 8.28 -8.12 21.01
N ALA A 137 9.28 -7.39 21.29
CA ALA A 137 10.06 -7.58 22.51
C ALA A 137 9.36 -7.06 23.79
#